data_0ac8438b34d4c8bd5d873196a2c012f2
#
_entry.id   0ac8438b34d4c8bd5d873196a2c012f2
#
_cell.length_a   1.000
_cell.length_b   1.000
_cell.length_c   1.000
_cell.angle_alpha   90.00
_cell.angle_beta   90.00
_cell.angle_gamma   90.00
#
_symmetry.space_group_name_H-M   'P 1'
#
loop_
_entity.id
_entity.type
_entity.pdbx_description
1 polymer ?
#
loop_
_entity_poly.entity_id
_entity_poly.type
_entity_poly.pdbx_seq_one_letter_code
_entity_poly.pdbx_strand_id
1 'polypeptide(L)'
;ADTALAQIVKLVQEAQNSKAPGQLLADHASQWLVLAAIVIGLLTFSVWYWVMGQTLLFALTLTITVFVIACPDALGLATPMAIMVGTGLGAMNGILFKNAAALENATKLTVVVFDKTGTLTLGQPDVVEMVAAPGVEETRLLATAAAVEKFSEHPLALAVLKRAGDMPTEVTENFTNIDGQGARATIGGETVLLGNRLLMQSEQVDLAPLASEAARLQGGGRTVVHVARGGRLIGLIAIADAVRPTSRETIAKLQARGVKVAMLTGDNQATAERIGKELGIDIVLADVLPGQKASKIKELQQQGHKVGMVGDGINDAPALTQADVGFAIGAGTDVAMESAQVVLMKSDPYDVVGAIELSRATLRKMHQNLWWAVAYNVIAFPLAAGVLYPFTLSPEVAALSMSGSSAIVAINALMLKRTRLPGIKRVTSRASVPAAASA
;
A
#
# COMPACT_ATOMS: atom_id res chain seq x y z
N ALA A 1 -19.68 2.37 19.45
CA ALA A 1 -18.25 2.32 19.79
C ALA A 1 -17.33 2.06 18.58
N ASP A 2 -17.87 1.79 17.37
CA ASP A 2 -17.08 1.41 16.20
C ASP A 2 -16.92 2.58 15.21
N THR A 3 -16.27 3.65 15.67
CA THR A 3 -15.91 4.74 14.78
C THR A 3 -14.64 4.36 13.98
N ALA A 4 -14.50 4.89 12.76
CA ALA A 4 -13.30 4.71 11.95
C ALA A 4 -12.01 5.11 12.72
N LEU A 5 -12.09 6.12 13.58
CA LEU A 5 -10.99 6.52 14.45
C LEU A 5 -10.61 5.42 15.46
N ALA A 6 -11.60 4.75 16.05
CA ALA A 6 -11.35 3.65 17.00
C ALA A 6 -10.68 2.46 16.31
N GLN A 7 -11.09 2.13 15.09
CA GLN A 7 -10.47 1.08 14.28
C GLN A 7 -9.02 1.43 13.91
N ILE A 8 -8.73 2.67 13.52
CA ILE A 8 -7.38 3.15 13.26
C ILE A 8 -6.49 3.02 14.50
N VAL A 9 -6.98 3.48 15.65
CA VAL A 9 -6.23 3.37 16.94
C VAL A 9 -5.95 1.91 17.27
N LYS A 10 -6.93 1.02 17.10
CA LYS A 10 -6.78 -0.42 17.33
C LYS A 10 -5.71 -1.03 16.42
N LEU A 11 -5.76 -0.76 15.10
CA LEU A 11 -4.76 -1.26 14.14
C LEU A 11 -3.33 -0.79 14.49
N VAL A 12 -3.18 0.47 14.88
CA VAL A 12 -1.86 1.00 15.30
C VAL A 12 -1.36 0.32 16.57
N GLN A 13 -2.24 0.07 17.55
CA GLN A 13 -1.87 -0.65 18.78
C GLN A 13 -1.52 -2.11 18.50
N GLU A 14 -2.27 -2.80 17.64
CA GLU A 14 -1.96 -4.17 17.22
C GLU A 14 -0.59 -4.25 16.53
N ALA A 15 -0.29 -3.31 15.62
CA ALA A 15 1.01 -3.24 14.96
C ALA A 15 2.17 -3.03 15.96
N GLN A 16 1.97 -2.13 16.93
CA GLN A 16 2.99 -1.84 17.95
C GLN A 16 3.22 -3.01 18.91
N ASN A 17 2.19 -3.78 19.22
CA ASN A 17 2.26 -4.93 20.11
C ASN A 17 2.72 -6.22 19.40
N SER A 18 2.75 -6.24 18.07
CA SER A 18 3.20 -7.41 17.31
C SER A 18 4.73 -7.49 17.26
N LYS A 19 5.26 -8.72 17.25
CA LYS A 19 6.71 -8.94 17.10
C LYS A 19 7.09 -9.06 15.63
N ALA A 20 8.08 -8.29 15.21
CA ALA A 20 8.71 -8.46 13.91
C ALA A 20 9.64 -9.71 13.92
N PRO A 21 9.84 -10.39 12.76
CA PRO A 21 10.82 -11.46 12.65
C PRO A 21 12.23 -11.05 13.12
N GLY A 22 12.67 -9.83 12.80
CA GLY A 22 13.94 -9.27 13.29
C GLY A 22 14.02 -9.11 14.81
N GLN A 23 12.89 -8.94 15.51
CA GLN A 23 12.84 -8.88 16.97
C GLN A 23 13.12 -10.25 17.60
N LEU A 24 12.67 -11.34 16.98
CA LEU A 24 12.96 -12.70 17.47
C LEU A 24 14.47 -12.98 17.46
N LEU A 25 15.21 -12.48 16.45
CA LEU A 25 16.66 -12.57 16.42
C LEU A 25 17.31 -11.78 17.56
N ALA A 26 16.83 -10.58 17.87
CA ALA A 26 17.30 -9.78 18.98
C ALA A 26 17.03 -10.45 20.34
N ASP A 27 15.84 -11.07 20.49
CA ASP A 27 15.49 -11.83 21.70
C ASP A 27 16.46 -13.03 21.92
N HIS A 28 16.78 -13.78 20.85
CA HIS A 28 17.77 -14.86 20.93
C HIS A 28 19.18 -14.34 21.25
N ALA A 29 19.60 -13.25 20.62
CA ALA A 29 20.90 -12.64 20.91
C ALA A 29 20.99 -12.18 22.36
N SER A 30 19.91 -11.65 22.93
CA SER A 30 19.84 -11.27 24.36
C SER A 30 20.04 -12.47 25.29
N GLN A 31 19.46 -13.63 24.98
CA GLN A 31 19.64 -14.87 25.77
C GLN A 31 21.11 -15.31 25.79
N TRP A 32 21.79 -15.29 24.64
CA TRP A 32 23.21 -15.62 24.54
C TRP A 32 24.07 -14.59 25.27
N LEU A 33 23.70 -13.31 25.23
CA LEU A 33 24.41 -12.26 25.94
C LEU A 33 24.37 -12.48 27.47
N VAL A 34 23.20 -12.84 28.02
CA VAL A 34 23.06 -13.15 29.46
C VAL A 34 23.93 -14.35 29.86
N LEU A 35 23.93 -15.42 29.06
CA LEU A 35 24.78 -16.58 29.30
C LEU A 35 26.27 -16.19 29.27
N ALA A 36 26.68 -15.43 28.26
CA ALA A 36 28.05 -14.92 28.17
C ALA A 36 28.44 -14.07 29.40
N ALA A 37 27.53 -13.21 29.86
CA ALA A 37 27.73 -12.38 31.03
C ALA A 37 27.97 -13.19 32.31
N ILE A 38 27.22 -14.28 32.52
CA ILE A 38 27.40 -15.17 33.66
C ILE A 38 28.79 -15.79 33.59
N VAL A 39 29.19 -16.32 32.45
CA VAL A 39 30.52 -16.93 32.27
C VAL A 39 31.64 -15.91 32.48
N ILE A 40 31.55 -14.75 31.84
CA ILE A 40 32.55 -13.68 31.95
C ILE A 40 32.60 -13.16 33.39
N GLY A 41 31.47 -12.97 34.07
CA GLY A 41 31.44 -12.53 35.48
C GLY A 41 32.11 -13.52 36.42
N LEU A 42 31.83 -14.82 36.28
CA LEU A 42 32.48 -15.87 37.07
C LEU A 42 33.98 -15.95 36.77
N LEU A 43 34.40 -15.82 35.53
CA LEU A 43 35.81 -15.77 35.12
C LEU A 43 36.50 -14.53 35.70
N THR A 44 35.86 -13.37 35.63
CA THR A 44 36.35 -12.11 36.19
C THR A 44 36.62 -12.27 37.70
N PHE A 45 35.62 -12.79 38.45
CA PHE A 45 35.79 -13.06 39.87
C PHE A 45 36.97 -13.99 40.13
N SER A 46 37.02 -15.14 39.43
CA SER A 46 38.02 -16.17 39.60
C SER A 46 39.44 -15.65 39.35
N VAL A 47 39.61 -14.93 38.25
CA VAL A 47 40.92 -14.36 37.88
C VAL A 47 41.38 -13.33 38.91
N TRP A 48 40.54 -12.37 39.26
CA TRP A 48 40.96 -11.29 40.14
C TRP A 48 41.16 -11.76 41.61
N TYR A 49 40.33 -12.67 42.12
CA TYR A 49 40.43 -13.14 43.49
C TYR A 49 41.51 -14.22 43.65
N TRP A 50 41.49 -15.26 42.82
CA TRP A 50 42.40 -16.39 43.04
C TRP A 50 43.71 -16.28 42.27
N VAL A 51 43.74 -15.69 41.08
CA VAL A 51 44.97 -15.64 40.25
C VAL A 51 45.75 -14.36 40.57
N MET A 52 45.08 -13.21 40.62
CA MET A 52 45.70 -11.90 40.80
C MET A 52 45.84 -11.54 42.30
N GLY A 53 45.25 -12.31 43.23
CA GLY A 53 45.34 -12.11 44.66
C GLY A 53 44.71 -10.80 45.17
N GLN A 54 43.78 -10.23 44.47
CA GLN A 54 43.08 -8.99 44.83
C GLN A 54 42.08 -9.23 45.99
N THR A 55 41.64 -8.15 46.63
CA THR A 55 40.67 -8.24 47.72
C THR A 55 39.31 -8.77 47.18
N LEU A 56 38.59 -9.46 48.08
CA LEU A 56 37.22 -9.94 47.76
C LEU A 56 36.32 -8.80 47.25
N LEU A 57 36.41 -7.62 47.91
CA LEU A 57 35.62 -6.46 47.50
C LEU A 57 35.95 -6.00 46.10
N PHE A 58 37.23 -5.98 45.70
CA PHE A 58 37.65 -5.60 44.36
C PHE A 58 37.13 -6.60 43.31
N ALA A 59 37.31 -7.90 43.54
CA ALA A 59 36.82 -8.94 42.62
C ALA A 59 35.30 -8.92 42.48
N LEU A 60 34.55 -8.74 43.55
CA LEU A 60 33.11 -8.59 43.55
C LEU A 60 32.65 -7.32 42.78
N THR A 61 33.34 -6.19 42.98
CA THR A 61 33.02 -4.93 42.31
C THR A 61 33.10 -5.09 40.78
N LEU A 62 34.19 -5.70 40.26
CA LEU A 62 34.32 -5.93 38.83
C LEU A 62 33.28 -6.93 38.30
N THR A 63 33.02 -8.00 39.09
CA THR A 63 31.97 -8.97 38.73
C THR A 63 30.59 -8.33 38.63
N ILE A 64 30.24 -7.49 39.62
CA ILE A 64 28.98 -6.73 39.62
C ILE A 64 28.95 -5.77 38.40
N THR A 65 30.05 -5.11 38.08
CA THR A 65 30.16 -4.22 36.95
C THR A 65 29.89 -4.97 35.62
N VAL A 66 30.43 -6.20 35.46
CA VAL A 66 30.15 -7.06 34.33
C VAL A 66 28.65 -7.38 34.23
N PHE A 67 28.00 -7.75 35.32
CA PHE A 67 26.58 -8.05 35.33
C PHE A 67 25.71 -6.82 35.05
N VAL A 68 26.06 -5.66 35.54
CA VAL A 68 25.36 -4.41 35.26
C VAL A 68 25.43 -4.07 33.78
N ILE A 69 26.62 -4.16 33.15
CA ILE A 69 26.77 -3.89 31.71
C ILE A 69 26.04 -4.93 30.83
N ALA A 70 25.95 -6.16 31.33
CA ALA A 70 25.29 -7.25 30.60
C ALA A 70 23.77 -7.08 30.40
N CYS A 71 23.17 -6.12 31.12
CA CYS A 71 21.73 -5.86 31.00
C CYS A 71 21.37 -5.48 29.53
N PRO A 72 20.51 -6.27 28.83
CA PRO A 72 20.24 -6.06 27.43
C PRO A 72 19.15 -5.01 27.12
N ASP A 73 18.98 -3.99 28.01
CA ASP A 73 17.93 -2.98 27.91
C ASP A 73 17.91 -2.27 26.54
N ALA A 74 19.07 -1.80 26.09
CA ALA A 74 19.19 -1.13 24.79
C ALA A 74 18.83 -2.07 23.63
N LEU A 75 19.20 -3.36 23.73
CA LEU A 75 18.88 -4.37 22.72
C LEU A 75 17.38 -4.69 22.72
N GLY A 76 16.76 -4.82 23.91
CA GLY A 76 15.32 -5.04 24.07
C GLY A 76 14.46 -3.88 23.55
N LEU A 77 14.96 -2.63 23.62
CA LEU A 77 14.27 -1.43 23.16
C LEU A 77 14.54 -1.11 21.68
N ALA A 78 15.60 -1.65 21.08
CA ALA A 78 16.07 -1.29 19.73
C ALA A 78 15.00 -1.45 18.65
N THR A 79 14.32 -2.59 18.62
CA THR A 79 13.29 -2.93 17.64
C THR A 79 11.94 -2.27 17.96
N PRO A 80 11.36 -2.41 19.17
CA PRO A 80 10.06 -1.82 19.48
C PRO A 80 10.01 -0.31 19.29
N MET A 81 11.06 0.41 19.68
CA MET A 81 11.11 1.87 19.52
C MET A 81 11.08 2.29 18.04
N ALA A 82 11.82 1.61 17.16
CA ALA A 82 11.83 1.90 15.75
C ALA A 82 10.46 1.62 15.12
N ILE A 83 9.84 0.47 15.44
CA ILE A 83 8.51 0.08 14.95
C ILE A 83 7.46 1.08 15.42
N MET A 84 7.44 1.43 16.71
CA MET A 84 6.47 2.37 17.26
C MET A 84 6.53 3.74 16.57
N VAL A 85 7.73 4.25 16.32
CA VAL A 85 7.91 5.53 15.63
C VAL A 85 7.53 5.41 14.16
N GLY A 86 7.90 4.30 13.50
CA GLY A 86 7.59 4.05 12.08
C GLY A 86 6.10 3.89 11.83
N THR A 87 5.42 3.02 12.58
CA THR A 87 3.96 2.81 12.45
C THR A 87 3.18 4.07 12.81
N GLY A 88 3.61 4.80 13.85
CA GLY A 88 3.01 6.07 14.21
C GLY A 88 3.17 7.13 13.12
N LEU A 89 4.33 7.24 12.46
CA LEU A 89 4.55 8.14 11.34
C LEU A 89 3.72 7.71 10.12
N GLY A 90 3.58 6.41 9.87
CA GLY A 90 2.69 5.83 8.86
C GLY A 90 1.25 6.25 9.08
N ALA A 91 0.72 6.02 10.27
CA ALA A 91 -0.66 6.36 10.64
C ALA A 91 -0.96 7.86 10.44
N MET A 92 -0.04 8.74 10.82
CA MET A 92 -0.16 10.19 10.60
C MET A 92 -0.20 10.57 9.10
N ASN A 93 0.25 9.70 8.22
CA ASN A 93 0.22 9.87 6.76
C ASN A 93 -0.89 9.06 6.08
N GLY A 94 -1.72 8.35 6.85
CA GLY A 94 -2.79 7.51 6.33
C GLY A 94 -2.31 6.13 5.83
N ILE A 95 -1.15 5.68 6.30
CA ILE A 95 -0.59 4.35 6.01
C ILE A 95 -0.63 3.53 7.30
N LEU A 96 -1.51 2.53 7.36
CA LEU A 96 -1.73 1.72 8.54
C LEU A 96 -1.14 0.32 8.31
N PHE A 97 -0.16 -0.06 9.11
CA PHE A 97 0.38 -1.42 9.15
C PHE A 97 -0.37 -2.23 10.19
N LYS A 98 -0.83 -3.44 9.87
CA LYS A 98 -1.50 -4.32 10.82
C LYS A 98 -0.55 -4.97 11.83
N ASN A 99 0.68 -5.21 11.41
CA ASN A 99 1.69 -5.83 12.27
C ASN A 99 3.11 -5.44 11.83
N ALA A 100 4.07 -5.68 12.71
CA ALA A 100 5.47 -5.40 12.45
C ALA A 100 6.07 -6.28 11.34
N ALA A 101 5.53 -7.48 11.12
CA ALA A 101 5.95 -8.35 10.02
C ALA A 101 5.59 -7.76 8.65
N ALA A 102 4.42 -7.13 8.51
CA ALA A 102 4.03 -6.43 7.30
C ALA A 102 5.01 -5.31 6.94
N LEU A 103 5.43 -4.54 7.95
CA LEU A 103 6.43 -3.48 7.78
C LEU A 103 7.79 -4.06 7.35
N GLU A 104 8.24 -5.16 7.92
CA GLU A 104 9.48 -5.82 7.52
C GLU A 104 9.35 -6.43 6.11
N ASN A 105 8.27 -7.15 5.80
CA ASN A 105 8.08 -7.81 4.52
C ASN A 105 7.93 -6.81 3.37
N ALA A 106 7.35 -5.63 3.59
CA ALA A 106 7.28 -4.59 2.58
C ALA A 106 8.65 -4.15 2.05
N THR A 107 9.72 -4.34 2.83
CA THR A 107 11.09 -4.03 2.37
C THR A 107 11.69 -5.07 1.43
N LYS A 108 11.13 -6.29 1.43
CA LYS A 108 11.63 -7.46 0.71
C LYS A 108 10.93 -7.66 -0.65
N LEU A 109 9.94 -6.84 -0.96
CA LEU A 109 9.16 -6.95 -2.19
C LEU A 109 10.05 -6.79 -3.42
N THR A 110 9.90 -7.72 -4.37
CA THR A 110 10.57 -7.70 -5.68
C THR A 110 9.61 -7.39 -6.82
N VAL A 111 8.31 -7.63 -6.61
CA VAL A 111 7.23 -7.29 -7.53
C VAL A 111 6.07 -6.68 -6.75
N VAL A 112 5.48 -5.62 -7.28
CA VAL A 112 4.20 -5.08 -6.80
C VAL A 112 3.18 -5.20 -7.91
N VAL A 113 2.10 -5.91 -7.64
CA VAL A 113 0.97 -6.13 -8.55
C VAL A 113 -0.12 -5.13 -8.19
N PHE A 114 -0.53 -4.32 -9.14
CA PHE A 114 -1.65 -3.40 -9.00
C PHE A 114 -2.88 -3.97 -9.73
N ASP A 115 -4.02 -3.99 -9.07
CA ASP A 115 -5.27 -4.06 -9.81
C ASP A 115 -5.40 -2.82 -10.70
N LYS A 116 -6.04 -2.96 -11.85
CA LYS A 116 -6.25 -1.83 -12.76
C LYS A 116 -7.33 -0.89 -12.23
N THR A 117 -8.54 -1.44 -12.09
CA THR A 117 -9.76 -0.66 -11.86
C THR A 117 -9.86 -0.16 -10.42
N GLY A 118 -10.09 1.14 -10.22
CA GLY A 118 -10.16 1.73 -8.88
C GLY A 118 -8.80 1.92 -8.19
N THR A 119 -7.73 1.28 -8.69
CA THR A 119 -6.37 1.35 -8.13
C THR A 119 -5.44 2.20 -9.00
N LEU A 120 -5.07 1.75 -10.20
CA LEU A 120 -4.30 2.55 -11.17
C LEU A 120 -5.17 3.57 -11.91
N THR A 121 -6.46 3.30 -11.98
CA THR A 121 -7.47 4.18 -12.55
C THR A 121 -8.38 4.73 -11.45
N LEU A 122 -9.21 5.70 -11.80
CA LEU A 122 -10.12 6.35 -10.83
C LEU A 122 -11.27 5.45 -10.39
N GLY A 123 -11.55 4.36 -11.12
CA GLY A 123 -12.73 3.51 -10.89
C GLY A 123 -14.04 4.22 -11.28
N GLN A 124 -13.93 5.32 -12.00
CA GLN A 124 -15.04 6.12 -12.46
C GLN A 124 -14.95 6.24 -13.99
N PRO A 125 -15.75 5.44 -14.74
CA PRO A 125 -15.83 5.58 -16.18
C PRO A 125 -16.21 7.00 -16.57
N ASP A 126 -15.59 7.54 -17.63
CA ASP A 126 -15.93 8.85 -18.19
C ASP A 126 -16.03 8.76 -19.71
N VAL A 127 -16.89 9.60 -20.33
CA VAL A 127 -16.95 9.72 -21.77
C VAL A 127 -15.71 10.46 -22.27
N VAL A 128 -14.83 9.72 -22.96
CA VAL A 128 -13.55 10.26 -23.45
C VAL A 128 -13.61 10.74 -24.89
N GLU A 129 -14.51 10.18 -25.69
CA GLU A 129 -14.67 10.55 -27.09
C GLU A 129 -16.07 10.19 -27.57
N MET A 130 -16.62 10.99 -28.45
CA MET A 130 -17.87 10.70 -29.15
C MET A 130 -17.65 10.81 -30.65
N VAL A 131 -18.28 9.95 -31.41
CA VAL A 131 -18.24 9.97 -32.89
C VAL A 131 -19.65 9.91 -33.39
N ALA A 132 -20.18 11.02 -33.89
CA ALA A 132 -21.50 11.08 -34.48
C ALA A 132 -21.50 10.53 -35.94
N ALA A 133 -22.56 9.87 -36.33
CA ALA A 133 -22.75 9.45 -37.71
C ALA A 133 -22.89 10.66 -38.64
N PRO A 134 -22.57 10.54 -39.93
CA PRO A 134 -22.73 11.62 -40.90
C PRO A 134 -24.15 12.23 -40.87
N GLY A 135 -24.21 13.56 -40.67
CA GLY A 135 -25.46 14.31 -40.57
C GLY A 135 -26.14 14.32 -39.21
N VAL A 136 -25.47 13.76 -38.17
CA VAL A 136 -25.93 13.82 -36.78
C VAL A 136 -25.00 14.73 -35.99
N GLU A 137 -25.54 15.62 -35.16
CA GLU A 137 -24.78 16.46 -34.26
C GLU A 137 -24.41 15.66 -32.96
N GLU A 138 -23.20 15.87 -32.44
CA GLU A 138 -22.77 15.24 -31.19
C GLU A 138 -23.69 15.57 -30.00
N THR A 139 -24.23 16.77 -29.96
CA THR A 139 -25.21 17.20 -28.96
C THR A 139 -26.47 16.34 -29.00
N ARG A 140 -26.97 16.00 -30.20
CA ARG A 140 -28.12 15.12 -30.37
C ARG A 140 -27.81 13.68 -29.98
N LEU A 141 -26.61 13.18 -30.35
CA LEU A 141 -26.14 11.86 -29.92
C LEU A 141 -26.11 11.73 -28.40
N LEU A 142 -25.52 12.72 -27.73
CA LEU A 142 -25.40 12.73 -26.25
C LEU A 142 -26.77 12.87 -25.58
N ALA A 143 -27.65 13.77 -26.08
CA ALA A 143 -28.98 13.95 -25.52
C ALA A 143 -29.85 12.68 -25.66
N THR A 144 -29.75 11.98 -26.81
CA THR A 144 -30.46 10.71 -27.02
C THR A 144 -29.94 9.62 -26.10
N ALA A 145 -28.63 9.49 -25.93
CA ALA A 145 -28.02 8.54 -25.02
C ALA A 145 -28.41 8.83 -23.57
N ALA A 146 -28.31 10.08 -23.13
CA ALA A 146 -28.65 10.49 -21.79
C ALA A 146 -30.15 10.27 -21.47
N ALA A 147 -31.03 10.44 -22.44
CA ALA A 147 -32.46 10.17 -22.27
C ALA A 147 -32.75 8.71 -21.90
N VAL A 148 -32.04 7.76 -22.54
CA VAL A 148 -32.14 6.32 -22.24
C VAL A 148 -31.48 6.01 -20.91
N GLU A 149 -30.24 6.49 -20.67
CA GLU A 149 -29.43 6.15 -19.50
C GLU A 149 -29.95 6.70 -18.17
N LYS A 150 -30.87 7.66 -18.18
CA LYS A 150 -31.58 8.12 -16.97
C LYS A 150 -32.29 7.01 -16.20
N PHE A 151 -32.64 5.92 -16.88
CA PHE A 151 -33.35 4.77 -16.31
C PHE A 151 -32.42 3.57 -16.04
N SER A 152 -31.12 3.69 -16.33
CA SER A 152 -30.13 2.64 -16.18
C SER A 152 -29.31 2.85 -14.90
N GLU A 153 -29.08 1.78 -14.15
CA GLU A 153 -28.20 1.76 -12.98
C GLU A 153 -26.77 1.32 -13.34
N HIS A 154 -26.47 1.12 -14.62
CA HIS A 154 -25.17 0.64 -15.06
C HIS A 154 -24.08 1.71 -14.86
N PRO A 155 -22.84 1.36 -14.42
CA PRO A 155 -21.75 2.35 -14.23
C PRO A 155 -21.44 3.19 -15.47
N LEU A 156 -21.63 2.65 -16.69
CA LEU A 156 -21.44 3.38 -17.93
C LEU A 156 -22.52 4.46 -18.14
N ALA A 157 -23.73 4.24 -17.63
CA ALA A 157 -24.80 5.22 -17.67
C ALA A 157 -24.42 6.49 -16.91
N LEU A 158 -23.81 6.34 -15.74
CA LEU A 158 -23.34 7.48 -14.94
C LEU A 158 -22.31 8.34 -15.70
N ALA A 159 -21.46 7.72 -16.53
CA ALA A 159 -20.51 8.44 -17.37
C ALA A 159 -21.22 9.30 -18.43
N VAL A 160 -22.22 8.73 -19.08
CA VAL A 160 -23.02 9.45 -20.09
C VAL A 160 -23.81 10.59 -19.45
N LEU A 161 -24.47 10.34 -18.32
CA LEU A 161 -25.24 11.36 -17.59
C LEU A 161 -24.35 12.48 -17.06
N LYS A 162 -23.19 12.16 -16.52
CA LYS A 162 -22.20 13.14 -16.08
C LYS A 162 -21.74 14.03 -17.22
N ARG A 163 -21.53 13.47 -18.43
CA ARG A 163 -21.13 14.21 -19.62
C ARG A 163 -22.26 15.11 -20.14
N ALA A 164 -23.51 14.63 -20.04
CA ALA A 164 -24.68 15.38 -20.47
C ALA A 164 -25.03 16.54 -19.52
N GLY A 165 -24.72 16.42 -18.23
CA GLY A 165 -25.06 17.43 -17.23
C GLY A 165 -26.55 17.76 -17.23
N ASP A 166 -26.90 19.06 -17.25
CA ASP A 166 -28.28 19.57 -17.26
C ASP A 166 -28.87 19.68 -18.68
N MET A 167 -28.32 18.95 -19.65
CA MET A 167 -28.81 18.98 -21.04
C MET A 167 -30.29 18.53 -21.09
N PRO A 168 -31.17 19.25 -21.82
CA PRO A 168 -32.52 18.82 -21.98
C PRO A 168 -32.58 17.52 -22.78
N THR A 169 -33.34 16.55 -22.26
CA THR A 169 -33.54 15.24 -22.90
C THR A 169 -35.00 15.05 -23.27
N GLU A 170 -35.23 14.33 -24.36
CA GLU A 170 -36.56 13.93 -24.77
C GLU A 170 -37.20 12.95 -23.76
N VAL A 171 -38.52 12.86 -23.75
CA VAL A 171 -39.25 11.89 -22.92
C VAL A 171 -39.00 10.48 -23.39
N THR A 172 -38.61 9.62 -22.49
CA THR A 172 -38.31 8.21 -22.76
C THR A 172 -39.43 7.33 -22.24
N GLU A 173 -39.90 6.43 -23.08
CA GLU A 173 -40.95 5.45 -22.80
C GLU A 173 -40.41 4.03 -23.01
N ASN A 174 -41.08 3.02 -22.44
CA ASN A 174 -40.80 1.58 -22.66
C ASN A 174 -39.32 1.21 -22.48
N PHE A 175 -38.65 1.75 -21.44
CA PHE A 175 -37.26 1.37 -21.15
C PHE A 175 -37.19 -0.12 -20.79
N THR A 176 -36.21 -0.81 -21.36
CA THR A 176 -35.91 -2.22 -21.08
C THR A 176 -34.41 -2.42 -21.08
N ASN A 177 -33.88 -2.99 -19.99
CA ASN A 177 -32.48 -3.41 -19.91
C ASN A 177 -32.34 -4.80 -20.60
N ILE A 178 -31.30 -4.95 -21.43
CA ILE A 178 -30.98 -6.23 -22.10
C ILE A 178 -29.65 -6.71 -21.53
N ASP A 179 -29.71 -7.74 -20.69
CA ASP A 179 -28.59 -8.24 -19.92
C ASP A 179 -27.34 -8.52 -20.78
N GLY A 180 -26.22 -7.93 -20.39
CA GLY A 180 -24.94 -8.07 -21.06
C GLY A 180 -24.84 -7.43 -22.45
N GLN A 181 -25.89 -6.75 -22.94
CA GLN A 181 -25.90 -6.16 -24.29
C GLN A 181 -26.14 -4.64 -24.29
N GLY A 182 -26.99 -4.11 -23.39
CA GLY A 182 -27.32 -2.70 -23.34
C GLY A 182 -28.78 -2.43 -22.99
N ALA A 183 -29.36 -1.37 -23.52
CA ALA A 183 -30.73 -0.95 -23.25
C ALA A 183 -31.50 -0.59 -24.52
N ARG A 184 -32.81 -0.75 -24.44
CA ARG A 184 -33.80 -0.35 -25.48
C ARG A 184 -34.79 0.60 -24.82
N ALA A 185 -35.21 1.62 -25.57
CA ALA A 185 -36.27 2.53 -25.15
C ALA A 185 -37.00 3.09 -26.36
N THR A 186 -38.11 3.81 -26.15
CA THR A 186 -38.84 4.54 -27.20
C THR A 186 -38.72 6.05 -26.88
N ILE A 187 -38.33 6.84 -27.88
CA ILE A 187 -38.23 8.30 -27.79
C ILE A 187 -38.94 8.89 -29.01
N GLY A 188 -40.00 9.68 -28.76
CA GLY A 188 -40.77 10.30 -29.84
C GLY A 188 -41.39 9.28 -30.81
N GLY A 189 -41.77 8.10 -30.36
CA GLY A 189 -42.31 7.02 -31.15
C GLY A 189 -41.28 6.19 -31.95
N GLU A 190 -39.98 6.51 -31.82
CA GLU A 190 -38.91 5.77 -32.47
C GLU A 190 -38.17 4.87 -31.45
N THR A 191 -37.80 3.66 -31.87
CA THR A 191 -36.97 2.77 -31.04
C THR A 191 -35.54 3.31 -30.96
N VAL A 192 -35.03 3.46 -29.75
CA VAL A 192 -33.64 3.80 -29.46
C VAL A 192 -32.96 2.60 -28.82
N LEU A 193 -31.78 2.26 -29.33
CA LEU A 193 -30.90 1.19 -28.83
C LEU A 193 -29.60 1.81 -28.40
N LEU A 194 -29.14 1.40 -27.22
CA LEU A 194 -27.86 1.84 -26.63
C LEU A 194 -27.14 0.62 -26.04
N GLY A 195 -25.98 0.26 -26.61
CA GLY A 195 -25.30 -0.95 -26.15
C GLY A 195 -24.12 -1.38 -27.00
N ASN A 196 -23.74 -2.64 -26.80
CA ASN A 196 -22.60 -3.24 -27.51
C ASN A 196 -22.95 -3.67 -28.95
N ARG A 197 -21.93 -4.17 -29.65
CA ARG A 197 -22.07 -4.67 -31.01
C ARG A 197 -23.11 -5.80 -31.15
N LEU A 198 -23.23 -6.67 -30.15
CA LEU A 198 -24.17 -7.80 -30.19
C LEU A 198 -25.61 -7.33 -30.18
N LEU A 199 -25.96 -6.33 -29.37
CA LEU A 199 -27.30 -5.71 -29.40
C LEU A 199 -27.62 -5.15 -30.77
N MET A 200 -26.71 -4.41 -31.39
CA MET A 200 -26.92 -3.81 -32.70
C MET A 200 -27.13 -4.87 -33.79
N GLN A 201 -26.37 -5.96 -33.72
CA GLN A 201 -26.49 -7.08 -34.67
C GLN A 201 -27.81 -7.84 -34.51
N SER A 202 -28.27 -8.11 -33.28
CA SER A 202 -29.54 -8.76 -33.01
C SER A 202 -30.74 -7.94 -33.49
N GLU A 203 -30.61 -6.60 -33.49
CA GLU A 203 -31.63 -5.67 -33.96
C GLU A 203 -31.42 -5.20 -35.40
N GLN A 204 -30.52 -5.87 -36.14
CA GLN A 204 -30.25 -5.66 -37.56
C GLN A 204 -29.83 -4.22 -37.91
N VAL A 205 -29.19 -3.50 -37.01
CA VAL A 205 -28.64 -2.17 -37.24
C VAL A 205 -27.37 -2.28 -38.09
N ASP A 206 -27.29 -1.53 -39.17
CA ASP A 206 -26.07 -1.45 -40.00
C ASP A 206 -24.96 -0.68 -39.28
N LEU A 207 -23.86 -1.35 -39.02
CA LEU A 207 -22.67 -0.79 -38.33
C LEU A 207 -21.59 -0.33 -39.33
N ALA A 208 -21.71 -0.61 -40.60
CA ALA A 208 -20.69 -0.30 -41.62
C ALA A 208 -20.26 1.18 -41.63
N PRO A 209 -21.15 2.17 -41.44
CA PRO A 209 -20.79 3.59 -41.51
C PRO A 209 -19.74 4.04 -40.48
N LEU A 210 -19.67 3.38 -39.30
CA LEU A 210 -18.75 3.72 -38.23
C LEU A 210 -17.85 2.54 -37.80
N ALA A 211 -17.76 1.48 -38.61
CA ALA A 211 -17.01 0.27 -38.25
C ALA A 211 -15.52 0.54 -38.03
N SER A 212 -14.90 1.39 -38.86
CA SER A 212 -13.50 1.79 -38.72
C SER A 212 -13.25 2.59 -37.43
N GLU A 213 -14.17 3.50 -37.11
CA GLU A 213 -14.07 4.31 -35.88
C GLU A 213 -14.31 3.46 -34.66
N ALA A 214 -15.28 2.53 -34.70
CA ALA A 214 -15.49 1.59 -33.60
C ALA A 214 -14.23 0.74 -33.32
N ALA A 215 -13.61 0.22 -34.39
CA ALA A 215 -12.37 -0.54 -34.32
C ALA A 215 -11.20 0.32 -33.75
N ARG A 216 -11.07 1.57 -34.19
CA ARG A 216 -10.08 2.53 -33.70
C ARG A 216 -10.27 2.80 -32.21
N LEU A 217 -11.48 3.06 -31.78
CA LEU A 217 -11.82 3.34 -30.39
C LEU A 217 -11.59 2.11 -29.49
N GLN A 218 -12.01 0.92 -29.92
CA GLN A 218 -11.79 -0.35 -29.22
C GLN A 218 -10.31 -0.71 -29.17
N GLY A 219 -9.58 -0.53 -30.26
CA GLY A 219 -8.13 -0.69 -30.30
C GLY A 219 -7.39 0.27 -29.37
N GLY A 220 -8.02 1.43 -29.06
CA GLY A 220 -7.60 2.34 -28.01
C GLY A 220 -7.95 1.88 -26.58
N GLY A 221 -8.46 0.67 -26.36
CA GLY A 221 -8.81 0.13 -25.05
C GLY A 221 -10.00 0.81 -24.39
N ARG A 222 -10.90 1.34 -25.18
CA ARG A 222 -12.11 2.03 -24.72
C ARG A 222 -13.31 1.11 -24.85
N THR A 223 -14.26 1.20 -23.96
CA THR A 223 -15.58 0.59 -24.10
C THR A 223 -16.37 1.43 -25.09
N VAL A 224 -16.79 0.83 -26.21
CA VAL A 224 -17.55 1.52 -27.24
C VAL A 224 -19.02 1.16 -27.11
N VAL A 225 -19.82 2.15 -26.78
CA VAL A 225 -21.28 2.09 -26.77
C VAL A 225 -21.82 2.61 -28.11
N HIS A 226 -22.57 1.76 -28.78
CA HIS A 226 -23.25 2.12 -30.02
C HIS A 226 -24.62 2.71 -29.69
N VAL A 227 -25.00 3.78 -30.36
CA VAL A 227 -26.33 4.41 -30.21
C VAL A 227 -27.03 4.37 -31.54
N ALA A 228 -28.22 3.78 -31.56
CA ALA A 228 -29.05 3.72 -32.76
C ALA A 228 -30.45 4.28 -32.46
N ARG A 229 -31.07 4.93 -33.46
CA ARG A 229 -32.44 5.48 -33.39
C ARG A 229 -33.16 5.19 -34.69
N GLY A 230 -34.40 4.68 -34.63
CA GLY A 230 -35.20 4.33 -35.78
C GLY A 230 -34.51 3.31 -36.72
N GLY A 231 -33.79 2.34 -36.18
CA GLY A 231 -33.04 1.32 -36.92
C GLY A 231 -31.74 1.80 -37.57
N ARG A 232 -31.29 3.04 -37.33
CA ARG A 232 -30.06 3.59 -37.92
C ARG A 232 -29.07 3.92 -36.82
N LEU A 233 -27.79 3.60 -37.06
CA LEU A 233 -26.68 4.00 -36.16
C LEU A 233 -26.53 5.53 -36.21
N ILE A 234 -26.67 6.20 -35.07
CA ILE A 234 -26.52 7.66 -34.95
C ILE A 234 -25.15 8.06 -34.34
N GLY A 235 -24.41 7.13 -33.74
CA GLY A 235 -23.06 7.41 -33.26
C GLY A 235 -22.52 6.37 -32.31
N LEU A 236 -21.30 6.65 -31.87
CA LEU A 236 -20.52 5.87 -30.91
C LEU A 236 -20.14 6.76 -29.72
N ILE A 237 -20.20 6.21 -28.52
CA ILE A 237 -19.71 6.84 -27.30
C ILE A 237 -18.60 5.96 -26.75
N ALA A 238 -17.40 6.48 -26.69
CA ALA A 238 -16.25 5.81 -26.13
C ALA A 238 -16.11 6.19 -24.65
N ILE A 239 -16.13 5.21 -23.79
CA ILE A 239 -16.03 5.35 -22.35
C ILE A 239 -14.76 4.64 -21.90
N ALA A 240 -13.99 5.30 -21.04
CA ALA A 240 -12.80 4.71 -20.42
C ALA A 240 -12.68 5.16 -18.96
N ASP A 241 -12.07 4.33 -18.18
CA ASP A 241 -11.68 4.68 -16.82
C ASP A 241 -10.34 5.42 -16.85
N ALA A 242 -10.32 6.64 -16.36
CA ALA A 242 -9.16 7.51 -16.44
C ALA A 242 -8.05 7.01 -15.51
N VAL A 243 -6.83 6.97 -16.02
CA VAL A 243 -5.62 6.68 -15.23
C VAL A 243 -5.41 7.78 -14.18
N ARG A 244 -5.09 7.39 -12.94
CA ARG A 244 -4.79 8.36 -11.89
C ARG A 244 -3.53 9.15 -12.24
N PRO A 245 -3.47 10.45 -11.96
CA PRO A 245 -2.31 11.29 -12.28
C PRO A 245 -1.00 10.78 -11.65
N THR A 246 -1.09 10.15 -10.47
CA THR A 246 0.04 9.63 -9.71
C THR A 246 0.52 8.24 -10.13
N SER A 247 -0.26 7.50 -10.95
CA SER A 247 0.06 6.11 -11.32
C SER A 247 1.39 5.99 -12.05
N ARG A 248 1.67 6.84 -13.03
CA ARG A 248 2.94 6.83 -13.77
C ARG A 248 4.14 7.11 -12.85
N GLU A 249 4.02 8.09 -11.95
CA GLU A 249 5.07 8.42 -11.00
C GLU A 249 5.29 7.27 -10.01
N THR A 250 4.22 6.64 -9.53
CA THR A 250 4.27 5.47 -8.65
C THR A 250 5.10 4.35 -9.28
N ILE A 251 4.78 3.98 -10.52
CA ILE A 251 5.46 2.92 -11.26
C ILE A 251 6.94 3.24 -11.42
N ALA A 252 7.27 4.44 -11.91
CA ALA A 252 8.65 4.88 -12.09
C ALA A 252 9.45 4.87 -10.76
N LYS A 253 8.83 5.27 -9.65
CA LYS A 253 9.49 5.27 -8.33
C LYS A 253 9.76 3.86 -7.81
N LEU A 254 8.84 2.91 -8.01
CA LEU A 254 9.04 1.50 -7.63
C LEU A 254 10.16 0.87 -8.46
N GLN A 255 10.14 1.06 -9.77
CA GLN A 255 11.18 0.56 -10.69
C GLN A 255 12.56 1.14 -10.38
N ALA A 256 12.65 2.43 -10.06
CA ALA A 256 13.91 3.06 -9.62
C ALA A 256 14.46 2.46 -8.31
N ARG A 257 13.65 1.71 -7.57
CA ARG A 257 14.04 0.97 -6.35
C ARG A 257 14.33 -0.52 -6.59
N GLY A 258 14.33 -0.94 -7.86
CA GLY A 258 14.53 -2.33 -8.25
C GLY A 258 13.31 -3.22 -8.02
N VAL A 259 12.13 -2.63 -7.82
CA VAL A 259 10.87 -3.37 -7.67
C VAL A 259 10.14 -3.37 -9.00
N LYS A 260 9.89 -4.54 -9.58
CA LYS A 260 9.09 -4.67 -10.80
C LYS A 260 7.64 -4.33 -10.51
N VAL A 261 6.95 -3.80 -11.50
CA VAL A 261 5.53 -3.47 -11.41
C VAL A 261 4.74 -4.35 -12.35
N ALA A 262 3.71 -5.00 -11.81
CA ALA A 262 2.75 -5.78 -12.58
C ALA A 262 1.37 -5.11 -12.53
N MET A 263 0.61 -5.21 -13.61
CA MET A 263 -0.80 -4.86 -13.65
C MET A 263 -1.65 -6.11 -13.82
N LEU A 264 -2.71 -6.23 -13.03
CA LEU A 264 -3.66 -7.32 -13.10
C LEU A 264 -5.03 -6.76 -13.48
N THR A 265 -5.66 -7.34 -14.52
CA THR A 265 -6.94 -6.84 -15.05
C THR A 265 -7.75 -7.96 -15.69
N GLY A 266 -9.09 -7.81 -15.67
CA GLY A 266 -10.01 -8.61 -16.45
C GLY A 266 -10.19 -8.15 -17.90
N ASP A 267 -9.53 -7.05 -18.31
CA ASP A 267 -9.56 -6.58 -19.68
C ASP A 267 -8.85 -7.59 -20.61
N ASN A 268 -9.22 -7.54 -21.89
CA ASN A 268 -8.53 -8.32 -22.91
C ASN A 268 -7.06 -7.90 -23.07
N GLN A 269 -6.24 -8.82 -23.59
CA GLN A 269 -4.79 -8.66 -23.74
C GLN A 269 -4.40 -7.35 -24.43
N ALA A 270 -5.04 -7.00 -25.55
CA ALA A 270 -4.69 -5.82 -26.33
C ALA A 270 -4.91 -4.50 -25.56
N THR A 271 -6.02 -4.40 -24.82
CA THR A 271 -6.32 -3.25 -23.96
C THR A 271 -5.32 -3.14 -22.82
N ALA A 272 -5.04 -4.26 -22.15
CA ALA A 272 -4.13 -4.31 -21.01
C ALA A 272 -2.69 -3.95 -21.43
N GLU A 273 -2.19 -4.48 -22.54
CA GLU A 273 -0.86 -4.16 -23.06
C GLU A 273 -0.69 -2.68 -23.42
N ARG A 274 -1.73 -2.07 -24.02
CA ARG A 274 -1.70 -0.65 -24.34
C ARG A 274 -1.56 0.20 -23.06
N ILE A 275 -2.38 -0.07 -22.05
CA ILE A 275 -2.32 0.66 -20.76
C ILE A 275 -0.98 0.38 -20.08
N GLY A 276 -0.51 -0.87 -20.09
CA GLY A 276 0.77 -1.26 -19.56
C GLY A 276 1.94 -0.50 -20.21
N LYS A 277 1.93 -0.38 -21.53
CA LYS A 277 2.93 0.40 -22.29
C LYS A 277 2.85 1.90 -21.97
N GLU A 278 1.64 2.44 -21.89
CA GLU A 278 1.43 3.85 -21.54
C GLU A 278 1.98 4.20 -20.16
N LEU A 279 1.78 3.32 -19.19
CA LEU A 279 2.24 3.50 -17.81
C LEU A 279 3.68 3.05 -17.57
N GLY A 280 4.28 2.28 -18.48
CA GLY A 280 5.62 1.72 -18.33
C GLY A 280 5.66 0.49 -17.40
N ILE A 281 4.62 -0.33 -17.39
CA ILE A 281 4.48 -1.53 -16.55
C ILE A 281 5.36 -2.68 -17.09
N ASP A 282 6.04 -3.42 -16.20
CA ASP A 282 6.95 -4.51 -16.57
C ASP A 282 6.21 -5.80 -16.94
N ILE A 283 5.10 -6.11 -16.25
CA ILE A 283 4.35 -7.36 -16.37
C ILE A 283 2.87 -7.06 -16.51
N VAL A 284 2.23 -7.55 -17.57
CA VAL A 284 0.79 -7.39 -17.79
C VAL A 284 0.11 -8.75 -17.64
N LEU A 285 -0.85 -8.84 -16.74
CA LEU A 285 -1.69 -10.02 -16.47
C LEU A 285 -3.11 -9.67 -16.89
N ALA A 286 -3.45 -9.99 -18.13
CA ALA A 286 -4.74 -9.72 -18.76
C ALA A 286 -5.70 -10.92 -18.69
N ASP A 287 -6.97 -10.70 -19.07
CA ASP A 287 -8.02 -11.73 -19.11
C ASP A 287 -8.18 -12.53 -17.79
N VAL A 288 -7.89 -11.90 -16.64
CA VAL A 288 -7.92 -12.56 -15.32
C VAL A 288 -9.29 -12.39 -14.68
N LEU A 289 -10.00 -13.48 -14.50
CA LEU A 289 -11.28 -13.50 -13.79
C LEU A 289 -11.08 -13.25 -12.28
N PRO A 290 -12.07 -12.68 -11.57
CA PRO A 290 -11.94 -12.38 -10.14
C PRO A 290 -11.45 -13.56 -9.30
N GLY A 291 -11.97 -14.77 -9.51
CA GLY A 291 -11.55 -15.99 -8.80
C GLY A 291 -10.15 -16.48 -9.12
N GLN A 292 -9.51 -15.98 -10.18
CA GLN A 292 -8.17 -16.37 -10.61
C GLN A 292 -7.07 -15.40 -10.14
N LYS A 293 -7.43 -14.24 -9.58
CA LYS A 293 -6.45 -13.23 -9.15
C LYS A 293 -5.43 -13.79 -8.15
N ALA A 294 -5.90 -14.55 -7.16
CA ALA A 294 -5.02 -15.18 -6.15
C ALA A 294 -4.05 -16.21 -6.76
N SER A 295 -4.48 -16.97 -7.77
CA SER A 295 -3.60 -17.93 -8.45
C SER A 295 -2.49 -17.22 -9.23
N LYS A 296 -2.76 -16.06 -9.83
CA LYS A 296 -1.73 -15.26 -10.50
C LYS A 296 -0.69 -14.70 -9.53
N ILE A 297 -1.09 -14.30 -8.34
CA ILE A 297 -0.15 -13.93 -7.27
C ILE A 297 0.72 -15.13 -6.90
N LYS A 298 0.10 -16.31 -6.70
CA LYS A 298 0.81 -17.54 -6.37
C LYS A 298 1.80 -17.98 -7.46
N GLU A 299 1.46 -17.83 -8.74
CA GLU A 299 2.36 -18.09 -9.87
C GLU A 299 3.64 -17.23 -9.79
N LEU A 300 3.51 -15.92 -9.50
CA LEU A 300 4.66 -15.04 -9.32
C LEU A 300 5.51 -15.44 -8.10
N GLN A 301 4.88 -15.85 -6.99
CA GLN A 301 5.59 -16.33 -5.81
C GLN A 301 6.37 -17.63 -6.11
N GLN A 302 5.81 -18.55 -6.90
CA GLN A 302 6.47 -19.77 -7.32
C GLN A 302 7.69 -19.51 -8.22
N GLN A 303 7.70 -18.38 -8.94
CA GLN A 303 8.86 -17.91 -9.71
C GLN A 303 9.96 -17.29 -8.83
N GLY A 304 9.80 -17.33 -7.51
CA GLY A 304 10.77 -16.80 -6.54
C GLY A 304 10.60 -15.32 -6.21
N HIS A 305 9.52 -14.68 -6.67
CA HIS A 305 9.24 -13.29 -6.34
C HIS A 305 8.62 -13.13 -4.96
N LYS A 306 8.99 -12.04 -4.27
CA LYS A 306 8.27 -11.52 -3.12
C LYS A 306 7.24 -10.52 -3.63
N VAL A 307 5.97 -10.85 -3.47
CA VAL A 307 4.86 -10.18 -4.17
C VAL A 307 4.07 -9.29 -3.22
N GLY A 308 3.97 -8.00 -3.56
CA GLY A 308 2.96 -7.10 -3.02
C GLY A 308 1.73 -7.07 -3.92
N MET A 309 0.52 -7.11 -3.37
CA MET A 309 -0.72 -6.90 -4.11
C MET A 309 -1.40 -5.64 -3.64
N VAL A 310 -1.82 -4.79 -4.59
CA VAL A 310 -2.53 -3.53 -4.33
C VAL A 310 -3.91 -3.60 -4.98
N GLY A 311 -4.97 -3.43 -4.20
CA GLY A 311 -6.35 -3.47 -4.67
C GLY A 311 -7.31 -2.75 -3.74
N ASP A 312 -8.59 -2.66 -4.13
CA ASP A 312 -9.65 -1.98 -3.37
C ASP A 312 -10.25 -2.83 -2.23
N GLY A 313 -9.93 -4.08 -2.17
CA GLY A 313 -10.24 -5.03 -1.10
C GLY A 313 -11.53 -5.82 -1.28
N ILE A 314 -12.50 -5.42 -2.08
CA ILE A 314 -13.76 -6.15 -2.22
C ILE A 314 -13.58 -7.38 -3.13
N ASN A 315 -13.13 -7.16 -4.35
CA ASN A 315 -12.92 -8.23 -5.34
C ASN A 315 -11.52 -8.85 -5.25
N ASP A 316 -10.59 -8.15 -4.60
CA ASP A 316 -9.18 -8.51 -4.52
C ASP A 316 -8.80 -9.22 -3.21
N ALA A 317 -9.73 -9.36 -2.27
CA ALA A 317 -9.48 -9.93 -0.94
C ALA A 317 -8.69 -11.26 -0.97
N PRO A 318 -9.01 -12.23 -1.83
CA PRO A 318 -8.22 -13.46 -1.93
C PRO A 318 -6.80 -13.22 -2.44
N ALA A 319 -6.59 -12.28 -3.36
CA ALA A 319 -5.27 -11.93 -3.89
C ALA A 319 -4.43 -11.13 -2.88
N LEU A 320 -5.06 -10.20 -2.14
CA LEU A 320 -4.43 -9.45 -1.05
C LEU A 320 -3.94 -10.39 0.07
N THR A 321 -4.76 -11.39 0.41
CA THR A 321 -4.41 -12.40 1.43
C THR A 321 -3.30 -13.34 0.95
N GLN A 322 -3.29 -13.71 -0.35
CA GLN A 322 -2.28 -14.60 -0.93
C GLN A 322 -0.90 -13.94 -1.03
N ALA A 323 -0.83 -12.62 -1.23
CA ALA A 323 0.41 -11.89 -1.41
C ALA A 323 1.30 -11.92 -0.14
N ASP A 324 2.62 -11.73 -0.30
CA ASP A 324 3.54 -11.55 0.85
C ASP A 324 3.19 -10.27 1.64
N VAL A 325 2.69 -9.24 0.96
CA VAL A 325 2.08 -8.05 1.57
C VAL A 325 0.92 -7.58 0.71
N GLY A 326 -0.30 -7.61 1.27
CA GLY A 326 -1.47 -7.00 0.67
C GLY A 326 -1.61 -5.54 1.09
N PHE A 327 -1.82 -4.65 0.14
CA PHE A 327 -2.09 -3.22 0.32
C PHE A 327 -3.53 -2.94 -0.10
N ALA A 328 -4.42 -2.66 0.85
CA ALA A 328 -5.76 -2.18 0.53
C ALA A 328 -5.74 -0.67 0.32
N ILE A 329 -6.27 -0.20 -0.81
CA ILE A 329 -6.34 1.21 -1.17
C ILE A 329 -7.78 1.72 -1.05
N GLY A 330 -7.95 2.95 -0.54
CA GLY A 330 -9.27 3.52 -0.36
C GLY A 330 -10.03 2.90 0.81
N ALA A 331 -9.58 3.17 2.02
CA ALA A 331 -10.16 2.61 3.24
C ALA A 331 -11.63 3.00 3.43
N GLY A 332 -12.54 2.18 2.95
CA GLY A 332 -13.97 2.34 3.13
C GLY A 332 -14.71 1.05 3.50
N THR A 333 -14.10 -0.11 3.35
CA THR A 333 -14.76 -1.39 3.60
C THR A 333 -14.03 -2.20 4.68
N ASP A 334 -14.80 -2.79 5.60
CA ASP A 334 -14.29 -3.71 6.63
C ASP A 334 -13.53 -4.89 5.98
N VAL A 335 -13.96 -5.33 4.80
CA VAL A 335 -13.33 -6.39 4.01
C VAL A 335 -11.89 -6.04 3.60
N ALA A 336 -11.63 -4.79 3.17
CA ALA A 336 -10.28 -4.35 2.84
C ALA A 336 -9.38 -4.34 4.07
N MET A 337 -9.91 -3.87 5.20
CA MET A 337 -9.19 -3.87 6.46
C MET A 337 -8.90 -5.27 6.98
N GLU A 338 -9.75 -6.26 6.72
CA GLU A 338 -9.51 -7.65 7.13
C GLU A 338 -8.50 -8.38 6.23
N SER A 339 -8.51 -8.13 4.93
CA SER A 339 -7.77 -8.92 3.95
C SER A 339 -6.32 -8.46 3.76
N ALA A 340 -6.04 -7.17 3.90
CA ALA A 340 -4.71 -6.60 3.66
C ALA A 340 -3.87 -6.51 4.92
N GLN A 341 -2.55 -6.52 4.78
CA GLN A 341 -1.58 -6.28 5.85
C GLN A 341 -1.24 -4.80 6.01
N VAL A 342 -1.42 -4.01 4.97
CA VAL A 342 -1.26 -2.55 4.98
C VAL A 342 -2.51 -1.90 4.42
N VAL A 343 -3.06 -0.92 5.13
CA VAL A 343 -4.23 -0.17 4.68
C VAL A 343 -3.81 1.26 4.36
N LEU A 344 -4.11 1.67 3.13
CA LEU A 344 -3.84 3.01 2.61
C LEU A 344 -5.15 3.81 2.64
N MET A 345 -5.24 4.77 3.56
CA MET A 345 -6.46 5.53 3.82
C MET A 345 -6.87 6.43 2.65
N LYS A 346 -5.92 6.81 1.82
CA LYS A 346 -6.18 7.57 0.60
C LYS A 346 -6.26 6.60 -0.57
N SER A 347 -7.10 6.96 -1.55
CA SER A 347 -7.18 6.21 -2.81
C SER A 347 -6.08 6.65 -3.78
N ASP A 348 -4.80 6.65 -3.32
CA ASP A 348 -3.66 7.09 -4.12
C ASP A 348 -2.59 5.98 -4.18
N PRO A 349 -2.30 5.41 -5.36
CA PRO A 349 -1.28 4.37 -5.51
C PRO A 349 0.11 4.84 -5.06
N TYR A 350 0.38 6.14 -5.01
CA TYR A 350 1.65 6.67 -4.54
C TYR A 350 1.91 6.40 -3.05
N ASP A 351 0.86 6.18 -2.26
CA ASP A 351 1.00 5.81 -0.85
C ASP A 351 1.68 4.42 -0.67
N VAL A 352 1.66 3.55 -1.69
CA VAL A 352 2.44 2.29 -1.70
C VAL A 352 3.94 2.59 -1.67
N VAL A 353 4.39 3.58 -2.44
CA VAL A 353 5.79 4.05 -2.40
C VAL A 353 6.11 4.56 -1.01
N GLY A 354 5.22 5.37 -0.43
CA GLY A 354 5.35 5.87 0.94
C GLY A 354 5.48 4.74 1.97
N ALA A 355 4.65 3.71 1.87
CA ALA A 355 4.67 2.55 2.76
C ALA A 355 6.01 1.79 2.68
N ILE A 356 6.50 1.51 1.47
CA ILE A 356 7.77 0.80 1.25
C ILE A 356 8.97 1.63 1.75
N GLU A 357 9.00 2.93 1.44
CA GLU A 357 10.07 3.82 1.89
C GLU A 357 10.10 4.00 3.41
N LEU A 358 8.93 4.12 4.03
CA LEU A 358 8.80 4.19 5.47
C LEU A 358 9.26 2.89 6.13
N SER A 359 8.88 1.74 5.57
CA SER A 359 9.32 0.42 6.02
C SER A 359 10.85 0.29 5.97
N ARG A 360 11.47 0.66 4.84
CA ARG A 360 12.93 0.64 4.67
C ARG A 360 13.64 1.56 5.67
N ALA A 361 13.11 2.76 5.88
CA ALA A 361 13.69 3.71 6.82
C ALA A 361 13.56 3.22 8.27
N THR A 362 12.43 2.64 8.63
CA THR A 362 12.19 2.06 9.96
C THR A 362 13.13 0.88 10.22
N LEU A 363 13.26 -0.03 9.26
CA LEU A 363 14.15 -1.18 9.36
C LEU A 363 15.61 -0.76 9.48
N ARG A 364 16.02 0.28 8.74
CA ARG A 364 17.37 0.86 8.86
C ARG A 364 17.62 1.40 10.27
N LYS A 365 16.66 2.09 10.88
CA LYS A 365 16.76 2.57 12.26
C LYS A 365 16.84 1.42 13.26
N MET A 366 16.05 0.38 13.07
CA MET A 366 16.10 -0.84 13.86
C MET A 366 17.51 -1.47 13.81
N HIS A 367 18.08 -1.66 12.63
CA HIS A 367 19.43 -2.20 12.47
C HIS A 367 20.50 -1.30 13.11
N GLN A 368 20.39 0.01 12.94
CA GLN A 368 21.31 0.96 13.59
C GLN A 368 21.26 0.82 15.10
N ASN A 369 20.06 0.71 15.68
CA ASN A 369 19.87 0.53 17.11
C ASN A 369 20.46 -0.79 17.60
N LEU A 370 20.22 -1.89 16.88
CA LEU A 370 20.78 -3.21 17.21
C LEU A 370 22.31 -3.20 17.16
N TRP A 371 22.90 -2.62 16.08
CA TRP A 371 24.33 -2.47 15.97
C TRP A 371 24.93 -1.65 17.11
N TRP A 372 24.29 -0.53 17.48
CA TRP A 372 24.72 0.28 18.59
C TRP A 372 24.72 -0.51 19.90
N ALA A 373 23.62 -1.21 20.19
CA ALA A 373 23.48 -1.99 21.43
C ALA A 373 24.52 -3.12 21.53
N VAL A 374 24.81 -3.82 20.42
CA VAL A 374 25.83 -4.87 20.38
C VAL A 374 27.24 -4.28 20.54
N ALA A 375 27.57 -3.23 19.77
CA ALA A 375 28.88 -2.61 19.81
C ALA A 375 29.22 -2.05 21.20
N TYR A 376 28.23 -1.43 21.86
CA TYR A 376 28.38 -0.95 23.22
C TYR A 376 28.81 -2.09 24.16
N ASN A 377 28.11 -3.24 24.14
CA ASN A 377 28.40 -4.38 25.00
C ASN A 377 29.78 -4.98 24.69
N VAL A 378 30.16 -5.14 23.41
CA VAL A 378 31.47 -5.68 23.01
C VAL A 378 32.63 -4.84 23.56
N ILE A 379 32.48 -3.52 23.63
CA ILE A 379 33.50 -2.61 24.17
C ILE A 379 33.45 -2.58 25.68
N ALA A 380 32.28 -2.56 26.27
CA ALA A 380 32.10 -2.35 27.69
C ALA A 380 32.43 -3.59 28.54
N PHE A 381 32.24 -4.81 28.04
CA PHE A 381 32.57 -6.04 28.75
C PHE A 381 34.06 -6.14 29.16
N PRO A 382 35.06 -5.99 28.25
CA PRO A 382 36.45 -6.02 28.63
C PRO A 382 36.84 -4.95 29.67
N LEU A 383 36.25 -3.74 29.54
CA LEU A 383 36.45 -2.67 30.49
C LEU A 383 35.91 -3.03 31.88
N ALA A 384 34.70 -3.58 31.94
CA ALA A 384 34.06 -4.03 33.17
C ALA A 384 34.81 -5.19 33.84
N ALA A 385 35.35 -6.12 33.04
CA ALA A 385 36.15 -7.22 33.52
C ALA A 385 37.56 -6.81 34.00
N GLY A 386 37.93 -5.53 33.86
CA GLY A 386 39.23 -5.01 34.33
C GLY A 386 40.41 -5.36 33.39
N VAL A 387 40.16 -5.67 32.11
CA VAL A 387 41.25 -6.03 31.16
C VAL A 387 42.27 -4.89 30.99
N LEU A 388 41.83 -3.63 31.16
CA LEU A 388 42.69 -2.47 31.07
C LEU A 388 43.18 -1.96 32.44
N TYR A 389 43.31 -2.84 33.46
CA TYR A 389 43.84 -2.44 34.75
C TYR A 389 45.15 -1.62 34.64
N PRO A 390 45.33 -0.49 35.36
CA PRO A 390 44.55 -0.04 36.50
C PRO A 390 43.28 0.78 36.16
N PHE A 391 42.95 1.01 34.88
CA PHE A 391 41.73 1.69 34.49
C PHE A 391 40.56 0.72 34.58
N THR A 392 39.79 0.79 35.68
CA THR A 392 38.60 -0.04 35.90
C THR A 392 37.33 0.79 35.84
N LEU A 393 36.26 0.16 35.43
CA LEU A 393 34.93 0.77 35.36
C LEU A 393 34.21 0.50 36.69
N SER A 394 33.67 1.54 37.34
CA SER A 394 32.85 1.31 38.54
C SER A 394 31.42 0.92 38.17
N PRO A 395 30.68 0.19 39.02
CA PRO A 395 29.28 -0.19 38.77
C PRO A 395 28.36 1.00 38.52
N GLU A 396 28.59 2.14 39.14
CA GLU A 396 27.79 3.37 38.97
C GLU A 396 28.00 3.97 37.59
N VAL A 397 29.25 4.03 37.12
CA VAL A 397 29.57 4.51 35.77
C VAL A 397 29.03 3.54 34.73
N ALA A 398 29.09 2.23 34.98
CA ALA A 398 28.51 1.20 34.14
C ALA A 398 26.98 1.39 33.99
N ALA A 399 26.25 1.59 35.09
CA ALA A 399 24.83 1.84 35.10
C ALA A 399 24.44 3.13 34.34
N LEU A 400 25.21 4.21 34.54
CA LEU A 400 24.99 5.48 33.85
C LEU A 400 25.20 5.34 32.33
N SER A 401 26.27 4.64 31.93
CA SER A 401 26.58 4.43 30.51
C SER A 401 25.52 3.54 29.82
N MET A 402 24.98 2.55 30.52
CA MET A 402 23.86 1.72 30.05
C MET A 402 22.58 2.55 29.82
N SER A 403 22.23 3.40 30.77
CA SER A 403 21.09 4.33 30.64
C SER A 403 21.30 5.29 29.48
N GLY A 404 22.52 5.78 29.26
CA GLY A 404 22.91 6.60 28.13
C GLY A 404 22.75 5.86 26.78
N SER A 405 23.11 4.58 26.71
CA SER A 405 22.94 3.73 25.56
C SER A 405 21.45 3.59 25.17
N SER A 406 20.58 3.34 26.16
CA SER A 406 19.13 3.26 25.94
C SER A 406 18.54 4.59 25.44
N ALA A 407 19.01 5.73 25.98
CA ALA A 407 18.61 7.05 25.51
C ALA A 407 19.03 7.31 24.04
N ILE A 408 20.23 6.88 23.63
CA ILE A 408 20.71 7.01 22.25
C ILE A 408 19.82 6.19 21.30
N VAL A 409 19.45 4.97 21.65
CA VAL A 409 18.53 4.12 20.88
C VAL A 409 17.18 4.84 20.67
N ALA A 410 16.61 5.41 21.73
CA ALA A 410 15.35 6.15 21.65
C ALA A 410 15.46 7.40 20.74
N ILE A 411 16.52 8.20 20.93
CA ILE A 411 16.77 9.39 20.12
C ILE A 411 16.95 9.01 18.64
N ASN A 412 17.71 7.95 18.34
CA ASN A 412 17.92 7.50 16.97
C ASN A 412 16.60 7.05 16.30
N ALA A 413 15.73 6.34 17.02
CA ALA A 413 14.39 6.00 16.53
C ALA A 413 13.55 7.26 16.26
N LEU A 414 13.54 8.24 17.17
CA LEU A 414 12.81 9.51 16.99
C LEU A 414 13.31 10.35 15.81
N MET A 415 14.59 10.23 15.45
CA MET A 415 15.13 10.91 14.26
C MET A 415 14.46 10.47 12.96
N LEU A 416 13.76 9.32 12.93
CA LEU A 416 12.95 8.90 11.77
C LEU A 416 11.91 9.97 11.39
N LYS A 417 11.31 10.65 12.36
CA LYS A 417 10.34 11.75 12.12
C LYS A 417 10.93 12.93 11.34
N ARG A 418 12.25 13.10 11.33
CA ARG A 418 12.95 14.17 10.63
C ARG A 418 13.44 13.74 9.24
N THR A 419 13.40 12.46 8.91
CA THR A 419 13.86 11.93 7.62
C THR A 419 12.89 12.34 6.51
N ARG A 420 13.43 12.77 5.36
CA ARG A 420 12.62 13.03 4.16
C ARG A 420 12.39 11.73 3.42
N LEU A 421 11.13 11.34 3.31
CA LEU A 421 10.74 10.12 2.60
C LEU A 421 9.71 10.47 1.52
N PRO A 422 9.84 9.92 0.30
CA PRO A 422 8.80 10.04 -0.73
C PRO A 422 7.45 9.56 -0.19
N GLY A 423 6.38 10.27 -0.50
CA GLY A 423 5.02 9.92 -0.04
C GLY A 423 4.72 10.18 1.44
N ILE A 424 5.71 10.58 2.26
CA ILE A 424 5.54 10.85 3.69
C ILE A 424 5.67 12.34 3.99
N LYS A 425 4.62 12.95 4.52
CA LYS A 425 4.65 14.34 5.00
C LYS A 425 5.36 14.41 6.34
N ARG A 426 6.22 15.42 6.52
CA ARG A 426 6.86 15.69 7.81
C ARG A 426 5.84 16.16 8.82
N VAL A 427 5.98 15.71 10.06
CA VAL A 427 5.29 16.30 11.20
C VAL A 427 5.97 17.61 11.52
N THR A 428 5.45 18.71 11.01
CA THR A 428 5.82 20.03 11.51
C THR A 428 5.11 20.22 12.86
N SER A 429 5.88 20.42 13.93
CA SER A 429 5.37 20.70 15.27
C SER A 429 4.76 22.12 15.36
N ARG A 430 3.66 22.36 14.66
CA ARG A 430 2.79 23.53 14.80
C ARG A 430 1.38 23.16 14.36
N ALA A 431 0.72 22.27 15.10
CA ALA A 431 -0.70 22.40 15.27
C ALA A 431 -0.87 23.39 16.44
N SER A 432 -0.99 24.67 16.14
CA SER A 432 -1.61 25.62 17.06
C SER A 432 -2.99 25.07 17.39
N VAL A 433 -3.17 24.61 18.62
CA VAL A 433 -4.50 24.39 19.20
C VAL A 433 -5.27 25.70 18.97
N PRO A 434 -6.43 25.68 18.27
CA PRO A 434 -7.27 26.86 18.23
C PRO A 434 -7.66 27.14 19.69
N ALA A 435 -7.29 28.31 20.19
CA ALA A 435 -7.79 28.80 21.47
C ALA A 435 -9.32 28.76 21.37
N ALA A 436 -9.95 27.96 22.22
CA ALA A 436 -11.38 27.99 22.41
C ALA A 436 -11.76 29.43 22.70
N ALA A 437 -12.51 30.05 21.79
CA ALA A 437 -13.11 31.36 21.99
C ALA A 437 -14.09 31.20 23.15
N SER A 438 -13.72 31.79 24.29
CA SER A 438 -14.63 32.07 25.39
C SER A 438 -15.56 33.17 24.97
N ALA A 439 -16.82 32.83 24.74
CA ALA A 439 -17.97 33.75 24.89
C ALA A 439 -19.22 32.90 25.17
#